data_22882c7cc77691fd3b3690bbe6f9a8a7
#
_entry.id   22882c7cc77691fd3b3690bbe6f9a8a7
#
_cell.length_a   1.000
_cell.length_b   1.000
_cell.length_c   1.000
_cell.angle_alpha   90.00
_cell.angle_beta   90.00
_cell.angle_gamma   90.00
#
_symmetry.space_group_name_H-M   'P 1'
#
loop_
_entity.id
_entity.type
_entity.pdbx_description
1 polymer ?
#
loop_
_entity_poly.entity_id
_entity_poly.type
_entity_poly.pdbx_seq_one_letter_code
_entity_poly.pdbx_strand_id
1 'polypeptide(L)'
;MRKVLVFSLFLFALAFCYAQQPQEEKKTARVVLYKQGLGYVEKYVNVEGDASIELIFDEKDIPDVLNSLVVVDLGGGVVTNIGYESKTPREKLLSEVLGGRDVAGLVGILTLFKGAQAVFQTAGAEIQGRIAGVEEYQKNKEQKSWRVTVMRDNGNIETFDIFDITSFKLSDELLQKDLQKYLKLYSEVFRKEQKKIVINTKGQGKRQVFIAYTLELPVWKTTHRFVLRGNKALCQSWAVVDNTTMEEWKDVNMTLVCGVPVTFQYDIYSPLFTLRQKISPTQSVAAPVEKPEEPYVSEEEGRVG
;
A
#
# COMPACT_ATOMS: atom_id res chain seq x y z
N MET A 1 -25.60 47.95 50.22
CA MET A 1 -24.25 47.56 49.81
C MET A 1 -24.26 46.09 49.34
N ARG A 2 -24.34 45.84 48.03
CA ARG A 2 -24.00 44.57 47.42
C ARG A 2 -23.92 44.80 45.90
N LYS A 3 -22.73 45.15 45.42
CA LYS A 3 -22.40 45.08 43.99
C LYS A 3 -21.87 43.70 43.79
N VAL A 4 -22.57 42.84 43.08
CA VAL A 4 -22.08 41.52 42.63
C VAL A 4 -21.92 41.55 41.11
N LEU A 5 -20.71 41.28 40.76
CA LEU A 5 -20.15 41.04 39.42
C LEU A 5 -21.11 40.29 38.48
N VAL A 6 -21.40 40.89 37.32
CA VAL A 6 -21.88 40.24 36.11
C VAL A 6 -20.84 40.54 35.04
N PHE A 7 -19.73 39.80 35.07
CA PHE A 7 -18.64 39.98 34.09
C PHE A 7 -17.94 38.63 33.79
N SER A 8 -18.69 37.56 33.56
CA SER A 8 -18.06 36.30 33.25
C SER A 8 -18.90 35.34 32.37
N LEU A 9 -19.77 35.89 31.51
CA LEU A 9 -20.57 35.00 30.61
C LEU A 9 -20.49 35.37 29.12
N PHE A 10 -19.55 36.22 28.71
CA PHE A 10 -19.41 36.64 27.31
C PHE A 10 -18.14 36.14 26.61
N LEU A 11 -17.34 35.30 27.26
CA LEU A 11 -16.03 34.82 26.71
C LEU A 11 -16.01 33.36 26.34
N PHE A 12 -17.16 32.65 26.34
CA PHE A 12 -17.22 31.24 25.99
C PHE A 12 -18.02 30.93 24.71
N ALA A 13 -18.51 31.93 23.99
CA ALA A 13 -19.28 31.76 22.76
C ALA A 13 -18.47 31.95 21.47
N LEU A 14 -17.16 32.16 21.54
CA LEU A 14 -16.28 32.44 20.38
C LEU A 14 -15.37 31.28 19.98
N ALA A 15 -15.51 30.09 20.57
CA ALA A 15 -14.58 28.96 20.30
C ALA A 15 -15.19 27.79 19.53
N PHE A 16 -16.37 27.92 18.95
CA PHE A 16 -16.98 26.81 18.15
C PHE A 16 -17.52 27.28 16.79
N CYS A 17 -16.83 28.22 16.16
CA CYS A 17 -16.95 28.35 14.71
C CYS A 17 -15.79 27.57 14.06
N TYR A 18 -15.75 26.26 14.27
CA TYR A 18 -15.11 25.37 13.29
C TYR A 18 -15.91 25.59 12.02
N ALA A 19 -15.31 26.31 11.08
CA ALA A 19 -15.79 26.37 9.73
C ALA A 19 -15.90 24.91 9.25
N GLN A 20 -17.13 24.38 9.22
CA GLN A 20 -17.45 23.24 8.36
C GLN A 20 -17.04 23.70 6.96
N GLN A 21 -15.91 23.20 6.47
CA GLN A 21 -15.62 23.31 5.06
C GLN A 21 -16.86 22.78 4.33
N PRO A 22 -17.42 23.53 3.39
CA PRO A 22 -18.55 23.04 2.62
C PRO A 22 -18.15 21.69 2.05
N GLN A 23 -18.86 20.63 2.47
CA GLN A 23 -18.66 19.31 1.86
C GLN A 23 -18.96 19.49 0.38
N GLU A 24 -17.92 19.40 -0.44
CA GLU A 24 -18.05 19.40 -1.88
C GLU A 24 -19.04 18.31 -2.28
N GLU A 25 -20.14 18.69 -2.91
CA GLU A 25 -21.15 17.74 -3.34
C GLU A 25 -20.61 16.96 -4.56
N LYS A 26 -19.93 15.85 -4.24
CA LYS A 26 -19.41 14.91 -5.23
C LYS A 26 -20.54 14.04 -5.72
N LYS A 27 -21.13 14.40 -6.85
CA LYS A 27 -22.22 13.63 -7.42
C LYS A 27 -21.72 12.76 -8.57
N THR A 28 -21.84 11.42 -8.41
CA THR A 28 -21.69 10.50 -9.54
C THR A 28 -22.81 10.78 -10.54
N ALA A 29 -22.46 11.10 -11.78
CA ALA A 29 -23.40 11.49 -12.80
C ALA A 29 -23.73 10.36 -13.78
N ARG A 30 -22.76 9.54 -14.11
CA ARG A 30 -22.92 8.42 -15.04
C ARG A 30 -22.10 7.22 -14.62
N VAL A 31 -22.70 6.02 -14.79
CA VAL A 31 -22.03 4.73 -14.57
C VAL A 31 -22.31 3.85 -15.78
N VAL A 32 -21.24 3.34 -16.39
CA VAL A 32 -21.32 2.36 -17.48
C VAL A 32 -20.76 1.04 -16.97
N LEU A 33 -21.57 -0.03 -16.98
CA LEU A 33 -21.20 -1.34 -16.51
C LEU A 33 -21.04 -2.30 -17.68
N TYR A 34 -19.88 -2.88 -17.80
CA TYR A 34 -19.55 -3.88 -18.80
C TYR A 34 -19.68 -5.30 -18.24
N LYS A 35 -20.04 -6.25 -19.11
CA LYS A 35 -20.29 -7.63 -18.69
C LYS A 35 -19.03 -8.41 -18.32
N GLN A 36 -17.84 -7.83 -18.49
CA GLN A 36 -16.54 -8.38 -18.09
C GLN A 36 -16.04 -7.90 -16.71
N GLY A 37 -16.91 -7.22 -15.94
CA GLY A 37 -16.51 -6.78 -14.61
C GLY A 37 -15.74 -5.46 -14.60
N LEU A 38 -15.82 -4.66 -15.66
CA LEU A 38 -15.30 -3.31 -15.73
C LEU A 38 -16.43 -2.29 -15.59
N GLY A 39 -16.20 -1.22 -14.84
CA GLY A 39 -17.09 -0.07 -14.74
C GLY A 39 -16.39 1.21 -15.17
N TYR A 40 -17.11 2.09 -15.84
CA TYR A 40 -16.68 3.46 -16.13
C TYR A 40 -17.57 4.42 -15.36
N VAL A 41 -16.96 5.36 -14.66
CA VAL A 41 -17.66 6.32 -13.79
C VAL A 41 -17.32 7.73 -14.20
N GLU A 42 -18.36 8.59 -14.34
CA GLU A 42 -18.22 10.03 -14.53
C GLU A 42 -18.77 10.78 -13.32
N LYS A 43 -18.06 11.81 -12.89
CA LYS A 43 -18.44 12.68 -11.77
C LYS A 43 -18.28 14.14 -12.14
N TYR A 44 -19.10 14.95 -11.50
CA TYR A 44 -18.96 16.39 -11.50
C TYR A 44 -18.81 16.88 -10.06
N VAL A 45 -17.75 17.65 -9.82
CA VAL A 45 -17.44 18.24 -8.50
C VAL A 45 -17.49 19.74 -8.64
N ASN A 46 -18.32 20.39 -7.82
CA ASN A 46 -18.37 21.84 -7.76
C ASN A 46 -17.28 22.35 -6.82
N VAL A 47 -16.45 23.25 -7.30
CA VAL A 47 -15.35 23.84 -6.54
C VAL A 47 -15.42 25.37 -6.59
N GLU A 48 -14.82 26.04 -5.63
CA GLU A 48 -14.75 27.51 -5.59
C GLU A 48 -13.29 27.95 -5.29
N GLY A 49 -12.74 28.82 -6.13
CA GLY A 49 -11.37 29.24 -5.97
C GLY A 49 -10.35 28.09 -6.16
N ASP A 50 -9.20 28.16 -5.51
CA ASP A 50 -8.24 27.07 -5.44
C ASP A 50 -8.82 25.95 -4.58
N ALA A 51 -8.85 24.73 -5.09
CA ALA A 51 -9.51 23.60 -4.42
C ALA A 51 -8.69 22.29 -4.51
N SER A 52 -8.94 21.42 -3.53
CA SER A 52 -8.36 20.07 -3.46
C SER A 52 -9.49 19.05 -3.38
N ILE A 53 -9.60 18.18 -4.37
CA ILE A 53 -10.64 17.15 -4.47
C ILE A 53 -10.02 15.81 -4.04
N GLU A 54 -10.60 15.16 -3.04
CA GLU A 54 -10.14 13.85 -2.57
C GLU A 54 -11.06 12.75 -3.08
N LEU A 55 -10.51 11.72 -3.71
CA LEU A 55 -11.18 10.50 -4.08
C LEU A 55 -10.61 9.34 -3.28
N ILE A 56 -11.47 8.49 -2.74
CA ILE A 56 -11.07 7.33 -1.92
C ILE A 56 -11.44 6.06 -2.67
N PHE A 57 -10.47 5.15 -2.80
CA PHE A 57 -10.63 3.86 -3.48
C PHE A 57 -10.07 2.73 -2.63
N ASP A 58 -10.52 1.51 -2.85
CA ASP A 58 -9.80 0.33 -2.38
C ASP A 58 -8.44 0.24 -3.12
N GLU A 59 -7.38 -0.17 -2.43
CA GLU A 59 -6.02 -0.24 -3.01
C GLU A 59 -5.97 -1.04 -4.33
N LYS A 60 -6.76 -2.09 -4.42
CA LYS A 60 -6.85 -2.94 -5.62
C LYS A 60 -7.32 -2.19 -6.88
N ASP A 61 -8.12 -1.14 -6.70
CA ASP A 61 -8.71 -0.36 -7.81
C ASP A 61 -7.78 0.77 -8.29
N ILE A 62 -6.77 1.14 -7.50
CA ILE A 62 -5.85 2.24 -7.81
C ILE A 62 -5.15 2.09 -9.17
N PRO A 63 -4.63 0.91 -9.57
CA PRO A 63 -3.98 0.77 -10.87
C PRO A 63 -4.92 1.11 -12.03
N ASP A 64 -6.15 0.60 -12.02
CA ASP A 64 -7.12 0.84 -13.08
C ASP A 64 -7.56 2.31 -13.10
N VAL A 65 -7.81 2.89 -11.92
CA VAL A 65 -8.15 4.30 -11.77
C VAL A 65 -7.04 5.19 -12.32
N LEU A 66 -5.78 5.00 -11.92
CA LEU A 66 -4.66 5.82 -12.38
C LEU A 66 -4.42 5.70 -13.90
N ASN A 67 -4.60 4.52 -14.46
CA ASN A 67 -4.45 4.30 -15.91
C ASN A 67 -5.54 4.97 -16.74
N SER A 68 -6.71 5.24 -16.17
CA SER A 68 -7.90 5.74 -16.88
C SER A 68 -8.36 7.13 -16.43
N LEU A 69 -7.73 7.71 -15.39
CA LEU A 69 -8.20 8.95 -14.77
C LEU A 69 -8.10 10.13 -15.74
N VAL A 70 -9.25 10.73 -16.00
CA VAL A 70 -9.39 11.98 -16.75
C VAL A 70 -9.93 13.04 -15.81
N VAL A 71 -9.27 14.19 -15.74
CA VAL A 71 -9.72 15.34 -14.96
C VAL A 71 -9.71 16.58 -15.81
N VAL A 72 -10.85 17.26 -15.92
CA VAL A 72 -11.02 18.48 -16.70
C VAL A 72 -11.75 19.54 -15.88
N ASP A 73 -11.15 20.71 -15.76
CA ASP A 73 -11.82 21.88 -15.19
C ASP A 73 -12.68 22.55 -16.29
N LEU A 74 -13.98 22.50 -16.14
CA LEU A 74 -14.94 23.02 -17.12
C LEU A 74 -15.18 24.54 -16.98
N GLY A 75 -14.69 25.16 -15.91
CA GLY A 75 -14.87 26.57 -15.60
C GLY A 75 -13.65 27.46 -15.93
N GLY A 76 -12.68 26.94 -16.69
CA GLY A 76 -11.49 27.71 -17.09
C GLY A 76 -10.37 27.73 -16.03
N GLY A 77 -10.45 26.91 -14.99
CA GLY A 77 -9.36 26.65 -14.07
C GLY A 77 -8.35 25.64 -14.64
N VAL A 78 -7.32 25.34 -13.85
CA VAL A 78 -6.24 24.44 -14.23
C VAL A 78 -6.07 23.35 -13.17
N VAL A 79 -5.97 22.10 -13.59
CA VAL A 79 -5.52 20.98 -12.74
C VAL A 79 -4.01 21.11 -12.60
N THR A 80 -3.53 21.37 -11.39
CA THR A 80 -2.11 21.64 -11.13
C THR A 80 -1.32 20.36 -10.89
N ASN A 81 -1.89 19.42 -10.14
CA ASN A 81 -1.30 18.11 -9.91
C ASN A 81 -2.36 17.10 -9.47
N ILE A 82 -2.02 15.83 -9.65
CA ILE A 82 -2.75 14.69 -9.09
C ILE A 82 -1.75 13.91 -8.25
N GLY A 83 -2.00 13.87 -6.94
CA GLY A 83 -1.18 13.13 -5.98
C GLY A 83 -1.86 11.86 -5.53
N TYR A 84 -1.09 10.82 -5.26
CA TYR A 84 -1.60 9.59 -4.67
C TYR A 84 -0.53 8.97 -3.76
N GLU A 85 -1.00 8.17 -2.80
CA GLU A 85 -0.10 7.40 -1.94
C GLU A 85 0.45 6.21 -2.72
N SER A 86 1.75 6.22 -2.99
CA SER A 86 2.40 5.12 -3.71
C SER A 86 2.36 3.82 -2.88
N LYS A 87 2.25 2.70 -3.59
CA LYS A 87 2.39 1.38 -2.97
C LYS A 87 3.83 1.21 -2.49
N THR A 88 4.02 1.06 -1.18
CA THR A 88 5.32 0.61 -0.69
C THR A 88 5.34 -0.91 -0.76
N PRO A 89 6.22 -1.52 -1.56
CA PRO A 89 6.28 -2.97 -1.66
C PRO A 89 6.43 -3.58 -0.27
N ARG A 90 5.54 -4.51 0.07
CA ARG A 90 5.53 -5.20 1.37
C ARG A 90 6.87 -5.84 1.67
N GLU A 91 7.46 -6.49 0.66
CA GLU A 91 8.78 -7.12 0.74
C GLU A 91 9.85 -6.13 1.16
N LYS A 92 9.75 -4.87 0.70
CA LYS A 92 10.70 -3.81 1.09
C LYS A 92 10.50 -3.41 2.56
N LEU A 93 9.25 -3.21 3.00
CA LEU A 93 8.97 -2.88 4.40
C LEU A 93 9.38 -4.02 5.34
N LEU A 94 9.07 -5.26 4.99
CA LEU A 94 9.46 -6.43 5.77
C LEU A 94 10.98 -6.63 5.75
N SER A 95 11.66 -6.36 4.62
CA SER A 95 13.11 -6.46 4.51
C SER A 95 13.83 -5.39 5.33
N GLU A 96 13.27 -4.20 5.44
CA GLU A 96 13.81 -3.12 6.28
C GLU A 96 13.71 -3.46 7.77
N VAL A 97 12.64 -4.14 8.21
CA VAL A 97 12.43 -4.46 9.64
C VAL A 97 13.19 -5.72 10.06
N LEU A 98 13.17 -6.78 9.27
CA LEU A 98 13.74 -8.09 9.64
C LEU A 98 14.62 -8.73 8.54
N GLY A 99 15.15 -7.94 7.61
CA GLY A 99 16.02 -8.45 6.55
C GLY A 99 15.33 -9.37 5.53
N GLY A 100 14.01 -9.21 5.32
CA GLY A 100 13.24 -9.92 4.28
C GLY A 100 12.98 -11.40 4.53
N ARG A 101 13.20 -11.88 5.74
CA ARG A 101 12.97 -13.28 6.09
C ARG A 101 11.48 -13.51 6.40
N ASP A 102 10.91 -14.52 5.77
CA ASP A 102 9.57 -14.97 6.12
C ASP A 102 9.61 -15.71 7.47
N VAL A 103 8.78 -15.25 8.41
CA VAL A 103 8.78 -15.72 9.78
C VAL A 103 7.50 -16.51 10.02
N ALA A 104 7.57 -17.83 9.82
CA ALA A 104 6.44 -18.72 10.06
C ALA A 104 6.41 -19.19 11.53
N GLY A 105 5.44 -18.68 12.28
CA GLY A 105 5.17 -19.10 13.66
C GLY A 105 6.31 -18.83 14.66
N LEU A 106 6.24 -19.46 15.84
CA LEU A 106 7.21 -19.28 16.91
C LEU A 106 8.60 -19.78 16.52
N VAL A 107 8.70 -20.87 15.75
CA VAL A 107 9.98 -21.40 15.24
C VAL A 107 10.72 -20.37 14.42
N GLY A 108 10.00 -19.74 13.47
CA GLY A 108 10.58 -18.69 12.61
C GLY A 108 11.03 -17.47 13.42
N ILE A 109 10.21 -17.02 14.38
CA ILE A 109 10.55 -15.90 15.26
C ILE A 109 11.81 -16.20 16.07
N LEU A 110 11.89 -17.35 16.74
CA LEU A 110 13.06 -17.72 17.55
C LEU A 110 14.31 -17.91 16.69
N THR A 111 14.17 -18.46 15.50
CA THR A 111 15.28 -18.62 14.54
C THR A 111 15.82 -17.27 14.10
N LEU A 112 14.92 -16.30 13.84
CA LEU A 112 15.30 -14.94 13.45
C LEU A 112 16.11 -14.22 14.53
N PHE A 113 15.67 -14.38 15.80
CA PHE A 113 16.31 -13.73 16.95
C PHE A 113 17.41 -14.59 17.61
N LYS A 114 18.00 -15.55 16.87
CA LYS A 114 19.16 -16.30 17.33
C LYS A 114 20.26 -15.33 17.78
N GLY A 115 20.78 -15.55 19.00
CA GLY A 115 21.76 -14.67 19.64
C GLY A 115 21.14 -13.58 20.53
N ALA A 116 19.84 -13.32 20.47
CA ALA A 116 19.19 -12.35 21.33
C ALA A 116 18.95 -12.92 22.74
N GLN A 117 18.96 -12.02 23.74
CA GLN A 117 18.58 -12.33 25.11
C GLN A 117 17.04 -12.37 25.23
N ALA A 118 16.51 -13.42 25.83
CA ALA A 118 15.07 -13.61 25.98
C ALA A 118 14.72 -14.24 27.31
N VAL A 119 13.48 -14.01 27.75
CA VAL A 119 12.86 -14.64 28.89
C VAL A 119 11.72 -15.53 28.39
N PHE A 120 11.77 -16.80 28.75
CA PHE A 120 10.77 -17.79 28.40
C PHE A 120 10.01 -18.21 29.66
N GLN A 121 8.70 -18.26 29.58
CA GLN A 121 7.85 -18.91 30.58
C GLN A 121 7.47 -20.29 30.06
N THR A 122 7.78 -21.31 30.84
CA THR A 122 7.34 -22.70 30.60
C THR A 122 6.40 -23.15 31.69
N ALA A 123 5.76 -24.32 31.53
CA ALA A 123 4.85 -24.86 32.55
C ALA A 123 5.50 -25.08 33.93
N GLY A 124 6.83 -25.17 34.02
CA GLY A 124 7.54 -25.49 35.25
C GLY A 124 8.53 -24.41 35.73
N ALA A 125 8.94 -23.48 34.90
CA ALA A 125 9.97 -22.49 35.24
C ALA A 125 10.02 -21.30 34.31
N GLU A 126 10.63 -20.23 34.82
CA GLU A 126 11.14 -19.11 33.99
C GLU A 126 12.59 -19.41 33.58
N ILE A 127 12.85 -19.34 32.28
CA ILE A 127 14.18 -19.56 31.70
C ILE A 127 14.64 -18.27 31.04
N GLN A 128 15.67 -17.67 31.59
CA GLN A 128 16.30 -16.48 31.02
C GLN A 128 17.65 -16.84 30.40
N GLY A 129 17.90 -16.37 29.17
CA GLY A 129 19.18 -16.60 28.50
C GLY A 129 19.13 -16.21 27.04
N ARG A 130 20.24 -16.48 26.37
CA ARG A 130 20.47 -16.17 24.95
C ARG A 130 19.97 -17.31 24.06
N ILE A 131 19.16 -17.02 23.07
CA ILE A 131 18.68 -18.01 22.11
C ILE A 131 19.88 -18.58 21.33
N ALA A 132 20.22 -19.82 21.55
CA ALA A 132 21.29 -20.51 20.84
C ALA A 132 20.82 -21.12 19.51
N GLY A 133 19.57 -21.58 19.46
CA GLY A 133 18.98 -22.10 18.24
C GLY A 133 17.67 -22.84 18.48
N VAL A 134 17.07 -23.22 17.34
CA VAL A 134 15.87 -24.06 17.31
C VAL A 134 16.12 -25.15 16.29
N GLU A 135 15.92 -26.42 16.69
CA GLU A 135 16.14 -27.58 15.84
C GLU A 135 14.95 -28.52 15.82
N GLU A 136 14.64 -29.09 14.66
CA GLU A 136 13.62 -30.13 14.55
C GLU A 136 14.16 -31.44 15.12
N TYR A 137 13.37 -32.16 15.91
CA TYR A 137 13.71 -33.48 16.40
C TYR A 137 12.51 -34.42 16.41
N GLN A 138 12.80 -35.72 16.39
CA GLN A 138 11.77 -36.74 16.42
C GLN A 138 11.35 -37.00 17.88
N LYS A 139 10.13 -36.58 18.25
CA LYS A 139 9.59 -36.81 19.62
C LYS A 139 9.15 -38.23 19.82
N ASN A 140 8.50 -38.81 18.77
CA ASN A 140 8.02 -40.20 18.71
C ASN A 140 8.08 -40.71 17.27
N LYS A 141 7.82 -42.02 17.04
CA LYS A 141 7.83 -42.63 15.70
C LYS A 141 6.95 -41.88 14.65
N GLU A 142 5.92 -41.17 15.10
CA GLU A 142 4.93 -40.49 14.25
C GLU A 142 4.89 -38.97 14.45
N GLN A 143 5.62 -38.41 15.45
CA GLN A 143 5.51 -36.99 15.80
C GLN A 143 6.87 -36.31 15.81
N LYS A 144 7.00 -35.28 14.97
CA LYS A 144 8.10 -34.32 15.00
C LYS A 144 7.76 -33.17 15.95
N SER A 145 8.77 -32.61 16.60
CA SER A 145 8.71 -31.43 17.43
C SER A 145 9.94 -30.55 17.24
N TRP A 146 9.97 -29.41 17.90
CA TRP A 146 11.05 -28.46 17.83
C TRP A 146 11.64 -28.25 19.21
N ARG A 147 12.98 -28.37 19.31
CA ARG A 147 13.73 -28.13 20.53
C ARG A 147 14.34 -26.73 20.49
N VAL A 148 14.06 -25.94 21.53
CA VAL A 148 14.66 -24.64 21.74
C VAL A 148 15.85 -24.80 22.63
N THR A 149 17.00 -24.25 22.22
CA THR A 149 18.25 -24.25 22.97
C THR A 149 18.56 -22.84 23.44
N VAL A 150 18.77 -22.66 24.72
CA VAL A 150 19.08 -21.39 25.38
C VAL A 150 20.36 -21.51 26.18
N MET A 151 21.26 -20.54 26.05
CA MET A 151 22.46 -20.42 26.86
C MET A 151 22.21 -19.39 27.97
N ARG A 152 22.27 -19.83 29.22
CA ARG A 152 22.15 -18.96 30.39
C ARG A 152 23.41 -18.12 30.61
N ASP A 153 23.32 -17.04 31.37
CA ASP A 153 24.44 -16.13 31.67
C ASP A 153 25.57 -16.82 32.42
N ASN A 154 25.30 -17.92 33.16
CA ASN A 154 26.30 -18.76 33.81
C ASN A 154 27.01 -19.74 32.85
N GLY A 155 26.69 -19.70 31.56
CA GLY A 155 27.25 -20.60 30.52
C GLY A 155 26.53 -21.95 30.40
N ASN A 156 25.56 -22.26 31.23
CA ASN A 156 24.77 -23.49 31.11
C ASN A 156 23.85 -23.43 29.87
N ILE A 157 23.75 -24.58 29.19
CA ILE A 157 22.86 -24.77 28.05
C ILE A 157 21.63 -25.55 28.55
N GLU A 158 20.47 -24.96 28.30
CA GLU A 158 19.18 -25.61 28.56
C GLU A 158 18.43 -25.83 27.25
N THR A 159 17.73 -26.96 27.20
CA THR A 159 16.89 -27.31 26.06
C THR A 159 15.49 -27.71 26.54
N PHE A 160 14.47 -27.24 25.84
CA PHE A 160 13.07 -27.56 26.13
C PHE A 160 12.27 -27.63 24.81
N ASP A 161 11.12 -28.28 24.87
CA ASP A 161 10.23 -28.39 23.71
C ASP A 161 9.55 -27.06 23.46
N ILE A 162 9.37 -26.70 22.20
CA ILE A 162 8.71 -25.45 21.82
C ILE A 162 7.28 -25.38 22.34
N PHE A 163 6.60 -26.51 22.49
CA PHE A 163 5.23 -26.59 23.03
C PHE A 163 5.15 -26.38 24.54
N ASP A 164 6.29 -26.40 25.24
CA ASP A 164 6.34 -26.08 26.67
C ASP A 164 6.34 -24.56 26.92
N ILE A 165 6.54 -23.76 25.88
CA ILE A 165 6.57 -22.29 25.98
C ILE A 165 5.15 -21.76 26.09
N THR A 166 4.82 -21.16 27.22
CA THR A 166 3.55 -20.46 27.44
C THR A 166 3.61 -18.99 27.05
N SER A 167 4.78 -18.37 27.25
CA SER A 167 5.07 -17.01 26.74
C SER A 167 6.58 -16.79 26.58
N PHE A 168 6.96 -15.85 25.73
CA PHE A 168 8.34 -15.38 25.66
C PHE A 168 8.38 -13.86 25.42
N LYS A 169 9.49 -13.24 25.84
CA LYS A 169 9.75 -11.81 25.65
C LYS A 169 11.23 -11.62 25.36
N LEU A 170 11.56 -10.81 24.35
CA LEU A 170 12.92 -10.36 24.10
C LEU A 170 13.31 -9.32 25.16
N SER A 171 14.51 -9.48 25.74
CA SER A 171 15.01 -8.57 26.79
C SER A 171 15.45 -7.23 26.23
N ASP A 172 15.89 -7.18 24.97
CA ASP A 172 16.23 -5.97 24.26
C ASP A 172 14.96 -5.25 23.79
N GLU A 173 14.76 -4.01 24.24
CA GLU A 173 13.57 -3.23 23.90
C GLU A 173 13.49 -2.85 22.42
N LEU A 174 14.64 -2.67 21.74
CA LEU A 174 14.64 -2.33 20.31
C LEU A 174 14.20 -3.54 19.49
N LEU A 175 14.76 -4.73 19.79
CA LEU A 175 14.35 -5.98 19.13
C LEU A 175 12.89 -6.32 19.41
N GLN A 176 12.41 -6.04 20.62
CA GLN A 176 11.00 -6.23 20.98
C GLN A 176 10.07 -5.28 20.19
N LYS A 177 10.48 -4.02 20.01
CA LYS A 177 9.75 -3.04 19.18
C LYS A 177 9.77 -3.43 17.70
N ASP A 178 10.89 -3.93 17.19
CA ASP A 178 11.00 -4.40 15.81
C ASP A 178 10.09 -5.60 15.55
N LEU A 179 10.01 -6.56 16.47
CA LEU A 179 9.07 -7.67 16.40
C LEU A 179 7.62 -7.18 16.40
N GLN A 180 7.27 -6.24 17.29
CA GLN A 180 5.93 -5.66 17.34
C GLN A 180 5.58 -4.93 16.02
N LYS A 181 6.51 -4.16 15.49
CA LYS A 181 6.36 -3.46 14.21
C LYS A 181 6.16 -4.44 13.05
N TYR A 182 6.94 -5.52 13.02
CA TYR A 182 6.78 -6.59 12.04
C TYR A 182 5.39 -7.22 12.09
N LEU A 183 4.93 -7.64 13.28
CA LEU A 183 3.62 -8.25 13.45
C LEU A 183 2.48 -7.29 13.11
N LYS A 184 2.63 -6.00 13.42
CA LYS A 184 1.68 -4.96 13.03
C LYS A 184 1.61 -4.83 11.51
N LEU A 185 2.74 -4.68 10.83
CA LEU A 185 2.80 -4.62 9.36
C LEU A 185 2.21 -5.88 8.73
N TYR A 186 2.48 -7.06 9.30
CA TYR A 186 1.92 -8.32 8.84
C TYR A 186 0.39 -8.36 8.95
N SER A 187 -0.16 -7.84 10.07
CA SER A 187 -1.60 -7.78 10.29
C SER A 187 -2.32 -6.74 9.43
N GLU A 188 -1.66 -5.64 9.08
CA GLU A 188 -2.22 -4.58 8.22
C GLU A 188 -2.46 -5.06 6.79
N VAL A 189 -1.71 -6.05 6.32
CA VAL A 189 -1.90 -6.66 4.99
C VAL A 189 -3.28 -7.30 4.81
N PHE A 190 -3.91 -7.74 5.89
CA PHE A 190 -5.25 -8.35 5.84
C PHE A 190 -6.38 -7.31 5.93
N ARG A 191 -6.06 -6.06 6.17
CA ARG A 191 -7.05 -4.98 6.11
C ARG A 191 -7.18 -4.52 4.67
N LYS A 192 -8.42 -4.34 4.20
CA LYS A 192 -8.67 -3.59 2.96
C LYS A 192 -8.13 -2.18 3.17
N GLU A 193 -7.01 -1.88 2.54
CA GLU A 193 -6.47 -0.53 2.60
C GLU A 193 -7.20 0.36 1.61
N GLN A 194 -7.74 1.46 2.13
CA GLN A 194 -8.24 2.54 1.33
C GLN A 194 -7.09 3.48 0.99
N LYS A 195 -7.02 3.88 -0.25
CA LYS A 195 -6.03 4.83 -0.76
C LYS A 195 -6.72 6.08 -1.27
N LYS A 196 -6.04 7.19 -1.10
CA LYS A 196 -6.52 8.50 -1.46
C LYS A 196 -5.81 9.00 -2.72
N ILE A 197 -6.61 9.50 -3.69
CA ILE A 197 -6.12 10.30 -4.81
C ILE A 197 -6.55 11.74 -4.55
N VAL A 198 -5.60 12.66 -4.59
CA VAL A 198 -5.82 14.09 -4.34
C VAL A 198 -5.60 14.86 -5.63
N ILE A 199 -6.63 15.56 -6.09
CA ILE A 199 -6.61 16.37 -7.31
C ILE A 199 -6.63 17.84 -6.89
N ASN A 200 -5.56 18.57 -7.17
CA ASN A 200 -5.48 20.00 -6.87
C ASN A 200 -5.79 20.82 -8.11
N THR A 201 -6.69 21.79 -7.96
CA THR A 201 -7.10 22.71 -9.02
C THR A 201 -6.89 24.15 -8.59
N LYS A 202 -6.53 25.01 -9.55
CA LYS A 202 -6.42 26.45 -9.35
C LYS A 202 -7.35 27.20 -10.30
N GLY A 203 -8.00 28.25 -9.78
CA GLY A 203 -8.87 29.09 -10.58
C GLY A 203 -9.70 30.03 -9.71
N GLN A 204 -10.55 30.85 -10.35
CA GLN A 204 -11.37 31.86 -9.66
C GLN A 204 -12.84 31.50 -9.75
N GLY A 205 -13.61 31.91 -8.72
CA GLY A 205 -15.06 31.75 -8.66
C GLY A 205 -15.52 30.29 -8.58
N LYS A 206 -16.82 30.10 -8.81
CA LYS A 206 -17.45 28.79 -8.82
C LYS A 206 -17.20 28.09 -10.15
N ARG A 207 -16.70 26.86 -10.09
CA ARG A 207 -16.33 26.05 -11.26
C ARG A 207 -16.82 24.62 -11.07
N GLN A 208 -16.90 23.90 -12.17
CA GLN A 208 -17.22 22.48 -12.16
C GLN A 208 -16.04 21.70 -12.71
N VAL A 209 -15.59 20.70 -11.98
CA VAL A 209 -14.51 19.80 -12.39
C VAL A 209 -15.15 18.47 -12.78
N PHE A 210 -14.89 18.06 -14.03
CA PHE A 210 -15.26 16.74 -14.56
C PHE A 210 -14.15 15.74 -14.21
N ILE A 211 -14.54 14.57 -13.70
CA ILE A 211 -13.64 13.48 -13.34
C ILE A 211 -14.23 12.21 -13.92
N ALA A 212 -13.42 11.44 -14.65
CA ALA A 212 -13.82 10.13 -15.15
C ALA A 212 -12.72 9.10 -14.93
N TYR A 213 -13.09 7.87 -14.65
CA TYR A 213 -12.17 6.76 -14.45
C TYR A 213 -12.86 5.42 -14.66
N THR A 214 -12.04 4.36 -14.82
CA THR A 214 -12.50 2.97 -14.83
C THR A 214 -12.01 2.24 -13.59
N LEU A 215 -12.77 1.25 -13.13
CA LEU A 215 -12.42 0.37 -12.03
C LEU A 215 -13.10 -0.99 -12.20
N GLU A 216 -12.66 -1.99 -11.44
CA GLU A 216 -13.31 -3.29 -11.38
C GLU A 216 -14.66 -3.18 -10.65
N LEU A 217 -15.75 -3.59 -11.31
CA LEU A 217 -17.09 -3.60 -10.73
C LEU A 217 -17.77 -4.96 -11.01
N PRO A 218 -18.71 -5.38 -10.13
CA PRO A 218 -19.43 -6.62 -10.32
C PRO A 218 -20.17 -6.67 -11.66
N VAL A 219 -20.19 -7.84 -12.25
CA VAL A 219 -20.93 -8.09 -13.49
C VAL A 219 -22.42 -7.99 -13.23
N TRP A 220 -23.11 -7.16 -14.00
CA TRP A 220 -24.56 -7.10 -13.94
C TRP A 220 -25.21 -8.38 -14.49
N LYS A 221 -26.34 -8.77 -13.92
CA LYS A 221 -27.06 -10.01 -14.18
C LYS A 221 -28.45 -9.71 -14.73
N THR A 222 -29.01 -10.62 -15.50
CA THR A 222 -30.40 -10.51 -15.99
C THR A 222 -31.25 -11.66 -15.47
N THR A 223 -32.47 -11.32 -15.09
CA THR A 223 -33.51 -12.31 -14.82
C THR A 223 -34.72 -12.05 -15.70
N HIS A 224 -35.40 -13.11 -16.15
CA HIS A 224 -36.55 -13.02 -17.02
C HIS A 224 -37.71 -13.81 -16.43
N ARG A 225 -38.91 -13.24 -16.53
CA ARG A 225 -40.17 -13.89 -16.14
C ARG A 225 -41.13 -13.86 -17.33
N PHE A 226 -41.70 -15.01 -17.64
CA PHE A 226 -42.68 -15.16 -18.68
C PHE A 226 -44.05 -15.50 -18.09
N VAL A 227 -45.07 -14.72 -18.41
CA VAL A 227 -46.44 -14.99 -18.03
C VAL A 227 -47.20 -15.34 -19.31
N LEU A 228 -47.66 -16.56 -19.44
CA LEU A 228 -48.37 -17.07 -20.59
C LEU A 228 -49.88 -16.88 -20.38
N ARG A 229 -50.55 -16.25 -21.34
CA ARG A 229 -52.02 -16.08 -21.40
C ARG A 229 -52.52 -16.43 -22.78
N GLY A 230 -53.07 -17.63 -22.94
CA GLY A 230 -53.48 -18.14 -24.24
C GLY A 230 -52.32 -18.14 -25.23
N ASN A 231 -52.48 -17.47 -26.38
CA ASN A 231 -51.43 -17.36 -27.42
C ASN A 231 -50.47 -16.16 -27.21
N LYS A 232 -50.52 -15.47 -26.06
CA LYS A 232 -49.67 -14.32 -25.75
C LYS A 232 -48.78 -14.62 -24.58
N ALA A 233 -47.53 -14.15 -24.65
CA ALA A 233 -46.57 -14.19 -23.57
C ALA A 233 -46.17 -12.75 -23.18
N LEU A 234 -46.26 -12.42 -21.89
CA LEU A 234 -45.66 -11.21 -21.33
C LEU A 234 -44.27 -11.59 -20.78
N CYS A 235 -43.21 -10.98 -21.32
CA CYS A 235 -41.86 -11.14 -20.81
C CYS A 235 -41.51 -9.92 -19.95
N GLN A 236 -41.13 -10.17 -18.70
CA GLN A 236 -40.62 -9.15 -17.79
C GLN A 236 -39.12 -9.47 -17.54
N SER A 237 -38.26 -8.51 -17.85
CA SER A 237 -36.81 -8.65 -17.69
C SER A 237 -36.29 -7.65 -16.68
N TRP A 238 -35.39 -8.09 -15.82
CA TRP A 238 -34.74 -7.26 -14.82
C TRP A 238 -33.24 -7.32 -15.00
N ALA A 239 -32.57 -6.16 -14.90
CA ALA A 239 -31.13 -6.09 -14.71
C ALA A 239 -30.84 -5.91 -13.21
N VAL A 240 -30.00 -6.79 -12.67
CA VAL A 240 -29.54 -6.74 -11.29
C VAL A 240 -28.13 -6.16 -11.29
N VAL A 241 -27.94 -5.07 -10.58
CA VAL A 241 -26.69 -4.32 -10.47
C VAL A 241 -26.28 -4.26 -9.01
N ASP A 242 -25.02 -4.59 -8.74
CA ASP A 242 -24.44 -4.52 -7.41
C ASP A 242 -23.45 -3.33 -7.36
N ASN A 243 -23.69 -2.38 -6.46
CA ASN A 243 -22.74 -1.29 -6.19
C ASN A 243 -21.78 -1.72 -5.07
N THR A 244 -20.54 -1.96 -5.41
CA THR A 244 -19.47 -2.29 -4.46
C THR A 244 -18.50 -1.13 -4.22
N THR A 245 -18.78 0.05 -4.80
CA THR A 245 -17.99 1.24 -4.57
C THR A 245 -18.29 1.85 -3.20
N MET A 246 -17.39 2.70 -2.73
CA MET A 246 -17.58 3.45 -1.47
C MET A 246 -18.64 4.56 -1.57
N GLU A 247 -19.23 4.77 -2.74
CA GLU A 247 -20.13 5.88 -3.01
C GLU A 247 -21.55 5.43 -3.33
N GLU A 248 -22.52 6.23 -2.91
CA GLU A 248 -23.91 6.03 -3.25
C GLU A 248 -24.18 6.45 -4.71
N TRP A 249 -24.85 5.58 -5.46
CA TRP A 249 -25.31 5.90 -6.82
C TRP A 249 -26.77 6.44 -6.77
N LYS A 250 -26.88 7.72 -6.53
CA LYS A 250 -28.17 8.40 -6.49
C LYS A 250 -28.40 9.25 -7.74
N ASP A 251 -29.53 9.07 -8.41
CA ASP A 251 -29.91 9.80 -9.64
C ASP A 251 -28.86 9.68 -10.76
N VAL A 252 -28.20 8.52 -10.89
CA VAL A 252 -27.17 8.28 -11.89
C VAL A 252 -27.74 7.87 -13.24
N ASN A 253 -27.09 8.31 -14.32
CA ASN A 253 -27.35 7.79 -15.66
C ASN A 253 -26.60 6.48 -15.84
N MET A 254 -27.33 5.36 -15.81
CA MET A 254 -26.74 4.02 -15.88
C MET A 254 -26.85 3.44 -17.29
N THR A 255 -25.73 2.93 -17.79
CA THR A 255 -25.64 2.22 -19.07
C THR A 255 -25.10 0.81 -18.84
N LEU A 256 -25.82 -0.20 -19.33
CA LEU A 256 -25.42 -1.61 -19.25
C LEU A 256 -24.94 -2.08 -20.62
N VAL A 257 -23.71 -2.56 -20.72
CA VAL A 257 -23.07 -2.92 -21.98
C VAL A 257 -22.72 -4.41 -21.98
N CYS A 258 -23.16 -5.13 -23.02
CA CYS A 258 -22.81 -6.54 -23.24
C CYS A 258 -21.50 -6.74 -24.01
N GLY A 259 -20.91 -5.66 -24.54
CA GLY A 259 -19.66 -5.71 -25.32
C GLY A 259 -18.42 -5.92 -24.45
N VAL A 260 -17.32 -6.29 -25.11
CA VAL A 260 -16.00 -6.44 -24.47
C VAL A 260 -15.26 -5.11 -24.55
N PRO A 261 -15.02 -4.41 -23.43
CA PRO A 261 -14.16 -3.23 -23.44
C PRO A 261 -12.69 -3.67 -23.64
N VAL A 262 -11.92 -2.87 -24.35
CA VAL A 262 -10.47 -3.02 -24.42
C VAL A 262 -9.87 -2.04 -23.42
N THR A 263 -9.15 -2.58 -22.44
CA THR A 263 -8.41 -1.78 -21.45
C THR A 263 -6.94 -2.17 -21.49
N PHE A 264 -6.07 -1.20 -21.31
CA PHE A 264 -4.65 -1.44 -21.14
C PHE A 264 -4.35 -1.51 -19.65
N GLN A 265 -3.74 -2.60 -19.21
CA GLN A 265 -3.23 -2.71 -17.83
C GLN A 265 -1.73 -2.46 -17.85
N TYR A 266 -1.32 -1.42 -17.17
CA TYR A 266 0.08 -1.11 -16.90
C TYR A 266 0.23 -0.75 -15.44
N ASP A 267 1.17 -1.40 -14.73
CA ASP A 267 1.40 -1.12 -13.32
C ASP A 267 2.19 0.17 -13.14
N ILE A 268 1.46 1.31 -13.08
CA ILE A 268 2.02 2.62 -12.75
C ILE A 268 1.98 2.91 -11.25
N TYR A 269 1.29 2.07 -10.49
CA TYR A 269 1.10 2.25 -9.05
C TYR A 269 2.30 1.74 -8.23
N SER A 270 2.90 0.65 -8.65
CA SER A 270 4.08 0.09 -7.99
C SER A 270 5.34 0.87 -8.36
N PRO A 271 6.12 1.38 -7.40
CA PRO A 271 7.36 2.08 -7.72
C PRO A 271 8.39 1.11 -8.30
N LEU A 272 9.01 1.51 -9.43
CA LEU A 272 10.07 0.76 -10.09
C LEU A 272 11.43 1.09 -9.46
N PHE A 273 12.12 0.06 -8.95
CA PHE A 273 13.46 0.19 -8.42
C PHE A 273 14.46 -0.45 -9.39
N THR A 274 15.39 0.36 -9.92
CA THR A 274 16.49 -0.17 -10.73
C THR A 274 17.64 -0.64 -9.84
N LEU A 275 18.23 -1.77 -10.19
CA LEU A 275 19.45 -2.26 -9.52
C LEU A 275 20.60 -1.31 -9.82
N ARG A 276 21.19 -0.70 -8.79
CA ARG A 276 22.42 0.07 -8.95
C ARG A 276 23.57 -0.89 -9.19
N GLN A 277 24.35 -0.66 -10.24
CA GLN A 277 25.59 -1.38 -10.45
C GLN A 277 26.54 -1.10 -9.28
N LYS A 278 26.97 -2.16 -8.57
CA LYS A 278 28.04 -2.05 -7.58
C LYS A 278 29.36 -2.12 -8.31
N ILE A 279 30.05 -0.99 -8.42
CA ILE A 279 31.44 -0.96 -8.90
C ILE A 279 32.30 -1.44 -7.73
N SER A 280 32.91 -2.61 -7.88
CA SER A 280 33.90 -3.10 -6.90
C SER A 280 35.16 -2.27 -7.03
N PRO A 281 35.76 -1.78 -5.94
CA PRO A 281 36.98 -0.96 -5.97
C PRO A 281 38.20 -1.69 -6.61
N THR A 282 38.16 -3.00 -6.72
CA THR A 282 39.21 -3.85 -7.31
C THR A 282 39.26 -3.87 -8.84
N GLN A 283 38.32 -3.18 -9.52
CA GLN A 283 38.33 -3.07 -10.99
C GLN A 283 38.80 -1.70 -11.50
N SER A 284 39.51 -0.91 -10.71
CA SER A 284 40.35 0.14 -11.27
C SER A 284 41.63 -0.50 -11.88
N VAL A 285 41.46 -1.10 -13.03
CA VAL A 285 42.60 -1.34 -13.90
C VAL A 285 43.09 0.07 -14.26
N ALA A 286 44.20 0.47 -13.67
CA ALA A 286 44.90 1.65 -14.15
C ALA A 286 45.15 1.46 -15.63
N ALA A 287 44.56 2.34 -16.46
CA ALA A 287 44.90 2.37 -17.87
C ALA A 287 46.44 2.42 -18.00
N PRO A 288 47.05 1.62 -18.86
CA PRO A 288 48.50 1.72 -19.09
C PRO A 288 48.78 3.18 -19.46
N VAL A 289 49.69 3.81 -18.74
CA VAL A 289 50.20 5.13 -19.11
C VAL A 289 50.95 4.89 -20.43
N GLU A 290 50.38 5.32 -21.56
CA GLU A 290 51.14 5.42 -22.81
C GLU A 290 52.32 6.30 -22.58
N LYS A 291 53.53 5.72 -22.68
CA LYS A 291 54.78 6.50 -22.69
C LYS A 291 54.72 7.41 -23.90
N PRO A 292 55.05 8.70 -23.76
CA PRO A 292 55.21 9.57 -24.93
C PRO A 292 56.25 8.97 -25.86
N GLU A 293 55.96 8.81 -27.13
CA GLU A 293 56.91 8.45 -28.16
C GLU A 293 58.02 9.52 -28.17
N GLU A 294 59.25 9.11 -28.02
CA GLU A 294 60.43 9.98 -28.20
C GLU A 294 60.44 10.44 -29.64
N PRO A 295 60.70 11.76 -29.93
CA PRO A 295 60.76 12.24 -31.29
C PRO A 295 61.89 11.58 -32.06
N TYR A 296 61.54 10.99 -33.18
CA TYR A 296 62.49 10.38 -34.12
C TYR A 296 63.43 11.48 -34.65
N VAL A 297 64.71 11.44 -34.25
CA VAL A 297 65.76 12.29 -34.80
C VAL A 297 66.30 11.59 -36.05
N SER A 298 65.96 12.12 -37.24
CA SER A 298 66.55 11.67 -38.51
C SER A 298 67.97 12.19 -38.59
N GLU A 299 68.98 11.30 -38.53
CA GLU A 299 70.34 11.59 -38.91
C GLU A 299 70.39 11.74 -40.44
N GLU A 300 70.51 13.00 -40.92
CA GLU A 300 70.94 13.25 -42.28
C GLU A 300 72.45 13.07 -42.37
N GLU A 301 72.86 11.97 -43.01
CA GLU A 301 74.25 11.77 -43.46
C GLU A 301 74.55 12.79 -44.57
N GLY A 302 75.36 13.78 -44.20
CA GLY A 302 76.07 14.64 -45.14
C GLY A 302 77.20 13.88 -45.84
N ARG A 303 77.02 13.57 -47.12
CA ARG A 303 78.15 13.17 -47.97
C ARG A 303 78.46 14.32 -48.94
N VAL A 304 79.57 14.98 -48.67
CA VAL A 304 80.21 15.84 -49.62
C VAL A 304 81.25 15.02 -50.37
N GLY A 305 81.18 15.02 -51.68
CA GLY A 305 82.19 14.66 -52.60
C GLY A 305 82.80 15.90 -53.33
#